data_c17693402697bacd8cd4cb9e0771618a
#
_entry.id   c17693402697bacd8cd4cb9e0771618a
#
_cell.length_a   1.000
_cell.length_b   1.000
_cell.length_c   1.000
_cell.angle_alpha   90.00
_cell.angle_beta   90.00
_cell.angle_gamma   90.00
#
_symmetry.space_group_name_H-M   'P 1'
#
loop_
_entity.id
_entity.type
_entity.pdbx_description
1 polymer ?
#
loop_
_entity_poly.entity_id
_entity_poly.type
_entity_poly.pdbx_seq_one_letter_code
_entity_poly.pdbx_strand_id
1 'polypeptide(L)'
;MKIYIIGGGSSGWMTATTLLTRFPEANITVVESPDTPPVGVGESTTQYFRIWAEYVGLKDEEWMPACDATYKISVRFSNFNKVDDTPWQYPFGFYIQDLPQPDVYFWNAYKNNWSNDKFAREYFVAAEAAENNLLPIKHPNFNLKRNTGFHFDAVKFAHWLRDNKCQKVNHIIGRVDDFEKKGDEIRYLWIDEKQHEADLYFDCTGFSSVLNKSEWLDYSEWLPNDTAWVTRLDYREGHKKEDLKSYTQCTALSSGWVWTVPTFARIGTGYVFSSKHQDHQSALTEFSKFLKYDTDGFRKIHFKTGRKKEGWVGNVVSIGLSYGFLEPLESNGLLSTHDNLLRFCRMWKPNTTQMMRDTYNKAIAFGFDGFASFVALHYALTQRRDSSYWRYVSSIRYPDKGINEAARVTMMEESHNFSSKLDFRNSSGASLFCVMAGHGWNPFNEVIESEINFHGGIPADSHLNSWTHEWNRDRLGVNPLDYYNRTLYAV
;
A
#
# COMPACT_ATOMS: atom_id res chain seq x y z
N MET A 1 -28.70 5.40 17.36
CA MET A 1 -28.21 5.68 16.00
C MET A 1 -28.31 4.38 15.20
N LYS A 2 -28.92 4.44 14.04
CA LYS A 2 -29.09 3.31 13.11
C LYS A 2 -28.14 3.48 11.92
N ILE A 3 -27.33 2.48 11.63
CA ILE A 3 -26.30 2.54 10.58
C ILE A 3 -26.43 1.36 9.64
N TYR A 4 -26.42 1.63 8.33
CA TYR A 4 -26.34 0.60 7.30
C TYR A 4 -24.99 0.65 6.60
N ILE A 5 -24.36 -0.51 6.47
CA ILE A 5 -23.10 -0.73 5.75
C ILE A 5 -23.43 -1.61 4.55
N ILE A 6 -23.27 -1.06 3.36
CA ILE A 6 -23.60 -1.76 2.12
C ILE A 6 -22.32 -2.34 1.52
N GLY A 7 -22.23 -3.67 1.55
CA GLY A 7 -21.08 -4.47 1.14
C GLY A 7 -20.49 -5.29 2.29
N GLY A 8 -20.46 -6.63 2.14
CA GLY A 8 -19.95 -7.60 3.13
C GLY A 8 -18.49 -8.02 2.92
N GLY A 9 -17.73 -7.30 2.10
CA GLY A 9 -16.28 -7.54 1.92
C GLY A 9 -15.43 -7.02 3.07
N SER A 10 -14.08 -7.05 2.90
CA SER A 10 -13.12 -6.60 3.92
C SER A 10 -13.40 -5.17 4.39
N SER A 11 -13.67 -4.22 3.48
CA SER A 11 -14.00 -2.84 3.86
C SER A 11 -15.28 -2.74 4.68
N GLY A 12 -16.30 -3.56 4.38
CA GLY A 12 -17.57 -3.57 5.12
C GLY A 12 -17.40 -4.06 6.55
N TRP A 13 -16.75 -5.20 6.74
CA TRP A 13 -16.54 -5.76 8.08
C TRP A 13 -15.50 -4.96 8.89
N MET A 14 -14.49 -4.35 8.26
CA MET A 14 -13.63 -3.36 8.91
C MET A 14 -14.43 -2.13 9.36
N THR A 15 -15.36 -1.66 8.53
CA THR A 15 -16.28 -0.56 8.87
C THR A 15 -17.14 -0.93 10.08
N ALA A 16 -17.79 -2.09 10.05
CA ALA A 16 -18.63 -2.57 11.16
C ALA A 16 -17.84 -2.66 12.48
N THR A 17 -16.64 -3.26 12.44
CA THR A 17 -15.77 -3.39 13.61
C THR A 17 -15.36 -2.02 14.16
N THR A 18 -14.98 -1.08 13.28
CA THR A 18 -14.58 0.28 13.66
C THR A 18 -15.74 1.05 14.30
N LEU A 19 -16.93 0.95 13.71
CA LEU A 19 -18.12 1.66 14.18
C LEU A 19 -18.65 1.07 15.50
N LEU A 20 -18.59 -0.25 15.70
CA LEU A 20 -18.90 -0.86 17.00
C LEU A 20 -17.95 -0.39 18.09
N THR A 21 -16.65 -0.27 17.78
CA THR A 21 -15.66 0.27 18.73
C THR A 21 -15.97 1.72 19.08
N ARG A 22 -16.36 2.53 18.10
CA ARG A 22 -16.65 3.97 18.31
C ARG A 22 -18.03 4.24 18.91
N PHE A 23 -19.03 3.43 18.53
CA PHE A 23 -20.43 3.59 18.87
C PHE A 23 -21.03 2.24 19.35
N PRO A 24 -20.66 1.76 20.56
CA PRO A 24 -21.03 0.42 21.02
C PRO A 24 -22.55 0.19 21.14
N GLU A 25 -23.34 1.28 21.24
CA GLU A 25 -24.80 1.24 21.33
C GLU A 25 -25.52 1.51 19.98
N ALA A 26 -24.76 1.61 18.89
CA ALA A 26 -25.38 1.79 17.57
C ALA A 26 -26.01 0.49 17.07
N ASN A 27 -27.17 0.61 16.43
CA ASN A 27 -27.78 -0.49 15.68
C ASN A 27 -27.16 -0.53 14.28
N ILE A 28 -26.24 -1.45 14.09
CA ILE A 28 -25.46 -1.59 12.85
C ILE A 28 -25.98 -2.78 12.07
N THR A 29 -26.22 -2.58 10.77
CA THR A 29 -26.61 -3.62 9.82
C THR A 29 -25.62 -3.64 8.66
N VAL A 30 -25.04 -4.80 8.38
CA VAL A 30 -24.27 -5.06 7.16
C VAL A 30 -25.18 -5.75 6.14
N VAL A 31 -25.19 -5.22 4.92
CA VAL A 31 -25.92 -5.80 3.78
C VAL A 31 -24.91 -6.37 2.80
N GLU A 32 -24.98 -7.65 2.55
CA GLU A 32 -24.07 -8.39 1.67
C GLU A 32 -24.81 -9.00 0.50
N SER A 33 -24.39 -8.66 -0.73
CA SER A 33 -24.98 -9.23 -1.94
C SER A 33 -24.54 -10.69 -2.12
N PRO A 34 -25.46 -11.62 -2.38
CA PRO A 34 -25.11 -13.01 -2.65
C PRO A 34 -24.37 -13.19 -3.98
N ASP A 35 -24.47 -12.23 -4.90
CA ASP A 35 -24.00 -12.33 -6.28
C ASP A 35 -22.60 -11.75 -6.50
N THR A 36 -22.03 -11.09 -5.49
CA THR A 36 -20.76 -10.38 -5.63
C THR A 36 -19.64 -11.11 -4.89
N PRO A 37 -18.83 -11.93 -5.59
CA PRO A 37 -17.73 -12.62 -4.94
C PRO A 37 -16.65 -11.60 -4.50
N PRO A 38 -16.02 -11.82 -3.35
CA PRO A 38 -14.92 -10.97 -2.90
C PRO A 38 -13.72 -11.06 -3.85
N VAL A 39 -13.03 -9.93 -4.03
CA VAL A 39 -11.88 -9.83 -4.94
C VAL A 39 -10.65 -10.60 -4.43
N GLY A 40 -10.64 -11.05 -3.21
CA GLY A 40 -9.54 -11.61 -2.43
C GLY A 40 -8.51 -12.47 -3.17
N VAL A 41 -7.31 -11.93 -3.35
CA VAL A 41 -6.15 -12.63 -3.92
C VAL A 41 -4.99 -12.75 -2.91
N GLY A 42 -5.17 -12.29 -1.70
CA GLY A 42 -4.17 -12.03 -0.68
C GLY A 42 -3.92 -10.53 -0.55
N GLU A 43 -4.03 -10.04 0.65
CA GLU A 43 -3.78 -8.64 0.96
C GLU A 43 -2.38 -8.45 1.52
N SER A 44 -1.81 -7.31 1.15
CA SER A 44 -0.59 -6.79 1.74
C SER A 44 -0.88 -5.40 2.31
N THR A 45 -0.45 -5.14 3.53
CA THR A 45 -0.68 -3.85 4.19
C THR A 45 0.60 -3.07 4.42
N THR A 46 0.45 -1.77 4.64
CA THR A 46 1.50 -0.93 5.22
C THR A 46 1.55 -1.10 6.75
N GLN A 47 2.59 -0.59 7.38
CA GLN A 47 2.68 -0.54 8.85
C GLN A 47 1.56 0.28 9.52
N TYR A 48 0.93 1.21 8.81
CA TYR A 48 -0.18 2.03 9.33
C TYR A 48 -1.44 1.22 9.67
N PHE A 49 -1.57 0.01 9.13
CA PHE A 49 -2.63 -0.91 9.51
C PHE A 49 -2.61 -1.23 11.03
N ARG A 50 -1.44 -1.19 11.67
CA ARG A 50 -1.26 -1.37 13.11
C ARG A 50 -2.06 -0.37 13.93
N ILE A 51 -2.15 0.89 13.49
CA ILE A 51 -2.89 1.94 14.19
C ILE A 51 -4.38 1.59 14.25
N TRP A 52 -4.93 1.08 13.15
CA TRP A 52 -6.31 0.63 13.10
C TRP A 52 -6.51 -0.66 13.92
N ALA A 53 -5.60 -1.61 13.79
CA ALA A 53 -5.66 -2.87 14.53
C ALA A 53 -5.66 -2.64 16.05
N GLU A 54 -4.81 -1.73 16.53
CA GLU A 54 -4.77 -1.31 17.94
C GLU A 54 -6.07 -0.61 18.35
N TYR A 55 -6.58 0.28 17.51
CA TYR A 55 -7.85 1.01 17.78
C TYR A 55 -9.03 0.08 17.99
N VAL A 56 -9.14 -1.00 17.20
CA VAL A 56 -10.23 -1.98 17.31
C VAL A 56 -9.90 -3.17 18.20
N GLY A 57 -8.75 -3.15 18.89
CA GLY A 57 -8.32 -4.17 19.84
C GLY A 57 -8.05 -5.53 19.20
N LEU A 58 -7.40 -5.58 18.01
CA LEU A 58 -6.92 -6.81 17.42
C LEU A 58 -5.63 -7.26 18.10
N LYS A 59 -5.55 -8.53 18.45
CA LYS A 59 -4.34 -9.18 18.92
C LYS A 59 -3.84 -10.15 17.87
N ASP A 60 -2.57 -10.06 17.51
CA ASP A 60 -1.97 -10.85 16.44
C ASP A 60 -2.23 -12.35 16.63
N GLU A 61 -2.14 -12.81 17.85
CA GLU A 61 -2.31 -14.22 18.24
C GLU A 61 -3.73 -14.74 18.00
N GLU A 62 -4.73 -13.85 17.96
CA GLU A 62 -6.14 -14.21 17.77
C GLU A 62 -6.50 -14.34 16.29
N TRP A 63 -6.08 -13.38 15.45
CA TRP A 63 -6.56 -13.33 14.08
C TRP A 63 -5.57 -13.84 13.03
N MET A 64 -4.25 -13.71 13.27
CA MET A 64 -3.26 -14.09 12.27
C MET A 64 -3.34 -15.56 11.87
N PRO A 65 -3.42 -16.54 12.80
CA PRO A 65 -3.54 -17.93 12.41
C PRO A 65 -4.80 -18.24 11.61
N ALA A 66 -5.93 -17.64 11.99
CA ALA A 66 -7.21 -17.83 11.31
C ALA A 66 -7.22 -17.25 9.87
N CYS A 67 -6.36 -16.30 9.56
CA CYS A 67 -6.32 -15.59 8.30
C CYS A 67 -5.07 -15.91 7.44
N ASP A 68 -4.32 -16.95 7.79
CA ASP A 68 -3.02 -17.30 7.16
C ASP A 68 -2.05 -16.11 7.16
N ALA A 69 -2.10 -15.27 8.18
CA ALA A 69 -1.38 -14.01 8.18
C ALA A 69 0.11 -14.18 8.51
N THR A 70 0.94 -13.36 7.89
CA THR A 70 2.38 -13.26 8.16
C THR A 70 2.79 -11.80 8.32
N TYR A 71 3.88 -11.55 9.05
CA TYR A 71 4.45 -10.22 9.18
C TYR A 71 5.15 -9.80 7.89
N LYS A 72 4.96 -8.54 7.54
CA LYS A 72 5.62 -7.87 6.45
C LYS A 72 6.47 -6.73 6.98
N ILE A 73 7.74 -6.68 6.59
CA ILE A 73 8.69 -5.68 7.07
C ILE A 73 9.19 -4.77 5.94
N SER A 74 8.88 -5.09 4.67
CA SER A 74 9.36 -4.33 3.53
C SER A 74 8.53 -4.61 2.26
N VAL A 75 8.73 -3.78 1.23
CA VAL A 75 8.42 -4.07 -0.18
C VAL A 75 9.75 -4.14 -0.94
N ARG A 76 9.95 -5.20 -1.73
CA ARG A 76 11.16 -5.39 -2.53
C ARG A 76 10.86 -5.15 -3.99
N PHE A 77 11.64 -4.30 -4.61
CA PHE A 77 11.48 -3.91 -6.02
C PHE A 77 12.58 -4.53 -6.87
N SER A 78 12.19 -5.07 -8.03
CA SER A 78 13.12 -5.61 -9.04
C SER A 78 12.76 -5.08 -10.41
N ASN A 79 13.77 -4.72 -11.19
CA ASN A 79 13.63 -4.26 -12.58
C ASN A 79 12.85 -2.93 -12.76
N PHE A 80 12.62 -2.17 -11.71
CA PHE A 80 11.92 -0.89 -11.82
C PHE A 80 12.80 0.23 -12.37
N ASN A 81 14.08 0.26 -12.00
CA ASN A 81 15.01 1.24 -12.52
C ASN A 81 15.53 0.85 -13.91
N LYS A 82 16.13 -0.32 -14.03
CA LYS A 82 16.64 -0.94 -15.28
C LYS A 82 16.28 -2.42 -15.29
N VAL A 83 16.29 -3.05 -16.46
CA VAL A 83 16.19 -4.51 -16.57
C VAL A 83 17.45 -5.11 -15.97
N ASP A 84 17.29 -6.18 -15.18
CA ASP A 84 18.35 -6.91 -14.49
C ASP A 84 19.21 -6.04 -13.54
N ASP A 85 18.64 -4.94 -13.04
CA ASP A 85 19.27 -4.11 -12.00
C ASP A 85 19.22 -4.78 -10.63
N THR A 86 20.09 -4.32 -9.72
CA THR A 86 20.10 -4.77 -8.32
C THR A 86 18.74 -4.48 -7.67
N PRO A 87 18.04 -5.50 -7.16
CA PRO A 87 16.80 -5.28 -6.42
C PRO A 87 17.05 -4.49 -5.15
N TRP A 88 16.06 -3.70 -4.74
CA TRP A 88 16.15 -2.84 -3.57
C TRP A 88 14.91 -2.92 -2.70
N GLN A 89 15.01 -2.48 -1.45
CA GLN A 89 13.97 -2.56 -0.43
C GLN A 89 13.37 -1.18 -0.11
N TYR A 90 12.05 -1.15 0.03
CA TYR A 90 11.33 -0.09 0.73
C TYR A 90 10.88 -0.61 2.10
N PRO A 91 11.69 -0.34 3.16
CA PRO A 91 11.51 -0.95 4.47
C PRO A 91 10.44 -0.24 5.30
N PHE A 92 9.88 -0.98 6.26
CA PHE A 92 9.01 -0.46 7.31
C PHE A 92 9.80 -0.20 8.60
N GLY A 93 9.22 0.62 9.48
CA GLY A 93 9.85 1.00 10.73
C GLY A 93 10.61 2.32 10.63
N PHE A 94 11.44 2.55 11.61
CA PHE A 94 12.24 3.77 11.71
C PHE A 94 13.65 3.50 11.21
N TYR A 95 14.26 4.53 10.60
CA TYR A 95 15.68 4.51 10.33
C TYR A 95 16.49 4.61 11.64
N ILE A 96 17.74 4.19 11.58
CA ILE A 96 18.65 4.27 12.72
C ILE A 96 18.98 5.74 12.97
N GLN A 97 18.63 6.27 14.15
CA GLN A 97 18.62 7.72 14.42
C GLN A 97 20.01 8.36 14.51
N ASP A 98 21.03 7.61 14.82
CA ASP A 98 22.42 8.12 14.98
C ASP A 98 23.17 8.24 13.65
N LEU A 99 22.45 8.13 12.53
CA LEU A 99 23.01 8.20 11.20
C LEU A 99 23.09 9.62 10.66
N PRO A 100 24.02 9.87 9.72
CA PRO A 100 24.10 11.13 8.99
C PRO A 100 22.80 11.45 8.25
N GLN A 101 22.61 12.74 7.96
CA GLN A 101 21.48 13.19 7.17
C GLN A 101 21.50 12.54 5.77
N PRO A 102 20.33 12.28 5.17
CA PRO A 102 20.23 11.61 3.87
C PRO A 102 20.98 12.29 2.72
N ASP A 103 21.10 13.61 2.71
CA ASP A 103 21.85 14.37 1.71
C ASP A 103 23.34 14.05 1.75
N VAL A 104 23.93 13.96 2.94
CA VAL A 104 25.32 13.52 3.13
C VAL A 104 25.50 12.09 2.62
N TYR A 105 24.50 11.23 2.85
CA TYR A 105 24.52 9.89 2.31
C TYR A 105 24.54 9.88 0.78
N PHE A 106 23.64 10.61 0.11
CA PHE A 106 23.61 10.67 -1.35
C PHE A 106 24.92 11.20 -1.94
N TRP A 107 25.54 12.17 -1.27
CA TRP A 107 26.88 12.63 -1.65
C TRP A 107 27.92 11.51 -1.62
N ASN A 108 27.95 10.72 -0.55
CA ASN A 108 28.87 9.60 -0.44
C ASN A 108 28.54 8.48 -1.43
N ALA A 109 27.27 8.20 -1.68
CA ALA A 109 26.84 7.26 -2.70
C ALA A 109 27.34 7.65 -4.09
N TYR A 110 27.25 8.94 -4.42
CA TYR A 110 27.81 9.50 -5.66
C TYR A 110 29.32 9.33 -5.73
N LYS A 111 30.05 9.77 -4.71
CA LYS A 111 31.53 9.70 -4.68
C LYS A 111 32.07 8.27 -4.73
N ASN A 112 31.36 7.31 -4.14
CA ASN A 112 31.83 5.94 -3.99
C ASN A 112 31.11 4.93 -4.89
N ASN A 113 30.26 5.37 -5.82
CA ASN A 113 29.46 4.52 -6.73
C ASN A 113 28.72 3.39 -6.00
N TRP A 114 27.99 3.73 -4.95
CA TRP A 114 27.27 2.75 -4.16
C TRP A 114 26.12 2.12 -4.97
N SER A 115 25.85 0.83 -4.71
CA SER A 115 24.71 0.12 -5.32
C SER A 115 23.38 0.68 -4.83
N ASN A 116 22.35 0.56 -5.66
CA ASN A 116 21.01 1.11 -5.42
C ASN A 116 20.36 0.61 -4.14
N ASP A 117 20.66 -0.62 -3.71
CA ASP A 117 20.12 -1.24 -2.49
C ASP A 117 20.81 -0.78 -1.20
N LYS A 118 22.00 -0.20 -1.31
CA LYS A 118 22.86 0.06 -0.14
C LYS A 118 22.22 1.04 0.83
N PHE A 119 21.56 2.10 0.34
CA PHE A 119 20.92 3.08 1.23
C PHE A 119 19.92 2.42 2.19
N ALA A 120 18.96 1.66 1.66
CA ALA A 120 17.94 1.04 2.48
C ALA A 120 18.56 0.07 3.51
N ARG A 121 19.54 -0.70 3.10
CA ARG A 121 20.19 -1.70 3.94
C ARG A 121 21.05 -1.10 5.06
N GLU A 122 21.68 0.05 4.81
CA GLU A 122 22.47 0.74 5.82
C GLU A 122 21.61 1.48 6.84
N TYR A 123 20.51 2.08 6.40
CA TYR A 123 19.67 2.94 7.24
C TYR A 123 18.56 2.19 7.97
N PHE A 124 18.12 1.03 7.48
CA PHE A 124 16.97 0.32 8.02
C PHE A 124 17.26 -1.13 8.35
N VAL A 125 17.09 -1.47 9.61
CA VAL A 125 17.17 -2.87 10.10
C VAL A 125 16.27 -3.81 9.29
N ALA A 126 15.06 -3.33 8.94
CA ALA A 126 14.09 -4.11 8.20
C ALA A 126 14.56 -4.45 6.77
N ALA A 127 15.29 -3.56 6.09
CA ALA A 127 15.80 -3.81 4.75
C ALA A 127 16.87 -4.91 4.75
N GLU A 128 17.85 -4.83 5.66
CA GLU A 128 18.89 -5.86 5.76
C GLU A 128 18.31 -7.20 6.21
N ALA A 129 17.37 -7.19 7.15
CA ALA A 129 16.68 -8.42 7.58
C ALA A 129 15.88 -9.04 6.43
N ALA A 130 15.17 -8.24 5.63
CA ALA A 130 14.39 -8.72 4.49
C ALA A 130 15.28 -9.39 3.43
N GLU A 131 16.43 -8.80 3.06
CA GLU A 131 17.37 -9.40 2.10
C GLU A 131 17.92 -10.74 2.59
N ASN A 132 18.09 -10.91 3.89
CA ASN A 132 18.53 -12.16 4.50
C ASN A 132 17.38 -13.15 4.82
N ASN A 133 16.13 -12.82 4.45
CA ASN A 133 14.92 -13.58 4.79
C ASN A 133 14.79 -13.84 6.32
N LEU A 134 14.91 -12.77 7.10
CA LEU A 134 14.81 -12.78 8.55
C LEU A 134 13.68 -11.85 9.05
N LEU A 135 13.15 -12.14 10.23
CA LEU A 135 12.37 -11.21 11.05
C LEU A 135 13.30 -10.67 12.14
N PRO A 136 13.52 -9.34 12.23
CA PRO A 136 14.54 -8.75 13.12
C PRO A 136 14.04 -8.63 14.57
N ILE A 137 13.49 -9.69 15.13
CA ILE A 137 12.84 -9.73 16.45
C ILE A 137 13.81 -9.54 17.63
N LYS A 138 15.09 -9.69 17.39
CA LYS A 138 16.14 -9.55 18.41
C LYS A 138 16.83 -8.18 18.35
N HIS A 139 16.54 -7.39 17.32
CA HIS A 139 17.22 -6.12 17.14
C HIS A 139 16.57 -4.99 17.96
N PRO A 140 17.33 -4.20 18.75
CA PRO A 140 16.78 -3.18 19.65
C PRO A 140 15.98 -2.09 18.92
N ASN A 141 16.36 -1.75 17.69
CA ASN A 141 15.70 -0.73 16.89
C ASN A 141 14.50 -1.26 16.07
N PHE A 142 14.02 -2.47 16.36
CA PHE A 142 12.89 -3.05 15.65
C PHE A 142 11.87 -3.67 16.61
N ASN A 143 10.58 -3.40 16.36
CA ASN A 143 9.49 -3.95 17.15
C ASN A 143 8.39 -4.48 16.22
N LEU A 144 8.10 -5.80 16.30
CA LEU A 144 7.06 -6.44 15.48
C LEU A 144 5.68 -5.75 15.60
N LYS A 145 5.30 -5.31 16.79
CA LYS A 145 4.00 -4.67 17.03
C LYS A 145 3.90 -3.23 16.52
N ARG A 146 5.01 -2.63 16.08
CA ARG A 146 5.03 -1.23 15.59
C ARG A 146 5.55 -1.10 14.17
N ASN A 147 6.51 -1.94 13.78
CA ASN A 147 7.28 -1.76 12.55
C ASN A 147 6.91 -2.78 11.47
N THR A 148 5.74 -3.43 11.56
CA THR A 148 5.31 -4.40 10.56
C THR A 148 3.96 -4.05 9.96
N GLY A 149 3.81 -4.31 8.67
CA GLY A 149 2.53 -4.61 8.05
C GLY A 149 2.27 -6.12 8.07
N PHE A 150 1.34 -6.55 7.23
CA PHE A 150 0.91 -7.94 7.17
C PHE A 150 0.70 -8.39 5.73
N HIS A 151 0.84 -9.70 5.50
CA HIS A 151 0.22 -10.42 4.41
C HIS A 151 -0.86 -11.32 4.98
N PHE A 152 -2.04 -11.40 4.38
CA PHE A 152 -3.12 -12.27 4.86
C PHE A 152 -4.16 -12.56 3.78
N ASP A 153 -5.00 -13.56 4.03
CA ASP A 153 -6.16 -13.83 3.19
C ASP A 153 -7.30 -12.86 3.56
N ALA A 154 -7.63 -11.95 2.66
CA ALA A 154 -8.63 -10.89 2.89
C ALA A 154 -10.05 -11.45 3.12
N VAL A 155 -10.38 -12.58 2.49
CA VAL A 155 -11.70 -13.21 2.66
C VAL A 155 -11.80 -13.83 4.06
N LYS A 156 -10.77 -14.58 4.45
CA LYS A 156 -10.70 -15.13 5.82
C LYS A 156 -10.74 -14.02 6.87
N PHE A 157 -10.04 -12.91 6.62
CA PHE A 157 -10.02 -11.78 7.54
C PHE A 157 -11.40 -11.12 7.68
N ALA A 158 -12.11 -10.90 6.58
CA ALA A 158 -13.47 -10.38 6.61
C ALA A 158 -14.42 -11.29 7.43
N HIS A 159 -14.37 -12.59 7.19
CA HIS A 159 -15.17 -13.58 7.94
C HIS A 159 -14.76 -13.60 9.42
N TRP A 160 -13.47 -13.56 9.71
CA TRP A 160 -12.98 -13.53 11.09
C TRP A 160 -13.49 -12.30 11.86
N LEU A 161 -13.48 -11.12 11.24
CA LEU A 161 -14.04 -9.89 11.83
C LEU A 161 -15.54 -10.05 12.09
N ARG A 162 -16.30 -10.57 11.11
CA ARG A 162 -17.71 -10.84 11.26
C ARG A 162 -17.97 -11.72 12.48
N ASP A 163 -17.28 -12.84 12.56
CA ASP A 163 -17.58 -13.91 13.52
C ASP A 163 -17.03 -13.60 14.93
N ASN A 164 -15.95 -12.82 15.05
CA ASN A 164 -15.28 -12.59 16.33
C ASN A 164 -15.41 -11.14 16.87
N LYS A 165 -15.65 -10.14 16.03
CA LYS A 165 -15.75 -8.73 16.46
C LYS A 165 -17.14 -8.15 16.23
N CYS A 166 -17.95 -8.72 15.35
CA CYS A 166 -19.21 -8.15 14.89
C CYS A 166 -20.45 -8.98 15.26
N GLN A 167 -20.43 -9.77 16.34
CA GLN A 167 -21.55 -10.65 16.74
C GLN A 167 -22.84 -9.87 17.08
N LYS A 168 -22.73 -8.57 17.41
CA LYS A 168 -23.89 -7.69 17.66
C LYS A 168 -24.43 -7.01 16.40
N VAL A 169 -23.77 -7.20 15.24
CA VAL A 169 -24.16 -6.59 13.97
C VAL A 169 -25.25 -7.42 13.31
N ASN A 170 -26.30 -6.78 12.85
CA ASN A 170 -27.28 -7.45 12.00
C ASN A 170 -26.65 -7.70 10.62
N HIS A 171 -26.78 -8.93 10.13
CA HIS A 171 -26.28 -9.30 8.80
C HIS A 171 -27.47 -9.69 7.91
N ILE A 172 -27.64 -8.95 6.81
CA ILE A 172 -28.64 -9.19 5.78
C ILE A 172 -27.93 -9.69 4.53
N ILE A 173 -28.23 -10.88 4.09
CA ILE A 173 -27.88 -11.34 2.74
C ILE A 173 -29.00 -10.84 1.83
N GLY A 174 -28.69 -9.87 0.97
CA GLY A 174 -29.69 -9.22 0.13
C GLY A 174 -29.05 -8.19 -0.79
N ARG A 175 -29.84 -7.73 -1.74
CA ARG A 175 -29.43 -6.77 -2.75
C ARG A 175 -30.04 -5.40 -2.50
N VAL A 176 -29.24 -4.35 -2.66
CA VAL A 176 -29.78 -3.00 -2.72
C VAL A 176 -30.34 -2.76 -4.12
N ASP A 177 -31.64 -2.57 -4.20
CA ASP A 177 -32.35 -2.41 -5.46
C ASP A 177 -32.42 -0.95 -5.89
N ASP A 178 -32.70 -0.05 -4.94
CA ASP A 178 -32.85 1.38 -5.18
C ASP A 178 -32.70 2.19 -3.89
N PHE A 179 -32.65 3.51 -4.00
CA PHE A 179 -32.68 4.44 -2.88
C PHE A 179 -33.32 5.79 -3.26
N GLU A 180 -34.06 6.37 -2.34
CA GLU A 180 -34.66 7.70 -2.46
C GLU A 180 -33.82 8.72 -1.68
N LYS A 181 -33.55 9.88 -2.30
CA LYS A 181 -32.85 11.01 -1.69
C LYS A 181 -33.80 12.18 -1.40
N LYS A 182 -33.48 12.88 -0.33
CA LYS A 182 -33.99 14.23 -0.04
C LYS A 182 -32.79 15.16 0.07
N GLY A 183 -32.56 15.96 -0.96
CA GLY A 183 -31.29 16.70 -1.10
C GLY A 183 -30.12 15.72 -1.26
N ASP A 184 -29.08 15.87 -0.46
CA ASP A 184 -27.90 15.02 -0.46
C ASP A 184 -28.01 13.78 0.45
N GLU A 185 -29.11 13.67 1.21
CA GLU A 185 -29.31 12.59 2.18
C GLU A 185 -30.18 11.48 1.59
N ILE A 186 -29.78 10.21 1.81
CA ILE A 186 -30.62 9.05 1.56
C ILE A 186 -31.71 9.03 2.65
N ARG A 187 -32.97 9.07 2.21
CA ARG A 187 -34.13 8.94 3.06
C ARG A 187 -34.50 7.47 3.26
N TYR A 188 -34.60 6.75 2.16
CA TYR A 188 -34.94 5.35 2.13
C TYR A 188 -34.03 4.56 1.22
N LEU A 189 -33.76 3.30 1.62
CA LEU A 189 -33.04 2.30 0.88
C LEU A 189 -33.93 1.07 0.71
N TRP A 190 -34.01 0.50 -0.48
CA TRP A 190 -34.73 -0.76 -0.73
C TRP A 190 -33.72 -1.90 -0.80
N ILE A 191 -33.99 -2.95 0.00
CA ILE A 191 -33.23 -4.19 0.01
C ILE A 191 -34.22 -5.32 -0.18
N ASP A 192 -34.08 -6.06 -1.29
CA ASP A 192 -35.05 -7.12 -1.69
C ASP A 192 -36.50 -6.64 -1.56
N GLU A 193 -36.79 -5.50 -2.21
CA GLU A 193 -38.10 -4.83 -2.25
C GLU A 193 -38.62 -4.30 -0.90
N LYS A 194 -37.86 -4.45 0.19
CA LYS A 194 -38.22 -3.93 1.51
C LYS A 194 -37.55 -2.58 1.76
N GLN A 195 -38.37 -1.65 2.27
CA GLN A 195 -37.90 -0.29 2.60
C GLN A 195 -37.17 -0.27 3.93
N HIS A 196 -36.00 0.40 3.96
CA HIS A 196 -35.17 0.60 5.13
C HIS A 196 -34.77 2.08 5.27
N GLU A 197 -34.60 2.52 6.51
CA GLU A 197 -34.18 3.87 6.87
C GLU A 197 -33.04 3.81 7.89
N ALA A 198 -32.06 4.72 7.79
CA ALA A 198 -30.97 4.83 8.74
C ALA A 198 -30.49 6.28 8.89
N ASP A 199 -29.79 6.56 9.98
CA ASP A 199 -29.16 7.86 10.23
C ASP A 199 -27.90 8.04 9.36
N LEU A 200 -27.17 6.94 9.11
CA LEU A 200 -25.93 6.92 8.32
C LEU A 200 -25.85 5.68 7.44
N TYR A 201 -25.28 5.84 6.26
CA TYR A 201 -24.99 4.80 5.30
C TYR A 201 -23.51 4.77 4.96
N PHE A 202 -22.91 3.60 5.00
CA PHE A 202 -21.53 3.40 4.55
C PHE A 202 -21.54 2.61 3.23
N ASP A 203 -21.02 3.24 2.18
CA ASP A 203 -20.86 2.60 0.88
C ASP A 203 -19.53 1.82 0.85
N CYS A 204 -19.61 0.51 1.01
CA CYS A 204 -18.51 -0.45 0.94
C CYS A 204 -18.67 -1.39 -0.26
N THR A 205 -19.40 -0.96 -1.33
CA THR A 205 -19.78 -1.78 -2.48
C THR A 205 -18.67 -1.94 -3.53
N GLY A 206 -17.44 -1.61 -3.17
CA GLY A 206 -16.31 -1.75 -4.07
C GLY A 206 -16.40 -0.81 -5.28
N PHE A 207 -15.94 -1.27 -6.44
CA PHE A 207 -15.96 -0.48 -7.67
C PHE A 207 -17.36 -0.07 -8.15
N SER A 208 -18.41 -0.74 -7.67
CA SER A 208 -19.80 -0.41 -8.02
C SER A 208 -20.22 0.95 -7.46
N SER A 209 -19.71 1.35 -6.29
CA SER A 209 -20.00 2.61 -5.61
C SER A 209 -21.49 2.97 -5.71
N VAL A 210 -22.33 2.10 -5.12
CA VAL A 210 -23.78 2.09 -5.35
C VAL A 210 -24.45 3.35 -4.82
N LEU A 211 -24.07 3.82 -3.63
CA LEU A 211 -24.75 4.94 -2.96
C LEU A 211 -24.13 6.30 -3.28
N ASN A 212 -22.80 6.37 -3.37
CA ASN A 212 -22.11 7.63 -3.63
C ASN A 212 -22.06 7.95 -5.13
N LYS A 213 -22.76 8.99 -5.56
CA LYS A 213 -22.80 9.48 -6.95
C LYS A 213 -21.92 10.69 -7.21
N SER A 214 -21.00 11.03 -6.27
CA SER A 214 -20.00 12.08 -6.48
C SER A 214 -19.16 11.79 -7.73
N GLU A 215 -18.68 12.86 -8.35
CA GLU A 215 -17.82 12.83 -9.55
C GLU A 215 -16.57 11.95 -9.32
N TRP A 216 -16.20 11.17 -10.35
CA TRP A 216 -14.97 10.41 -10.36
C TRP A 216 -13.83 11.26 -10.95
N LEU A 217 -12.74 11.39 -10.20
CA LEU A 217 -11.50 12.01 -10.66
C LEU A 217 -10.57 10.89 -11.17
N ASP A 218 -10.34 10.90 -12.47
CA ASP A 218 -9.58 9.86 -13.18
C ASP A 218 -8.08 10.18 -13.18
N TYR A 219 -7.26 9.20 -12.84
CA TYR A 219 -5.79 9.29 -12.81
C TYR A 219 -5.11 8.47 -13.91
N SER A 220 -5.88 7.88 -14.83
CA SER A 220 -5.37 7.00 -15.88
C SER A 220 -4.35 7.63 -16.83
N GLU A 221 -4.32 8.97 -16.95
CA GLU A 221 -3.31 9.67 -17.74
C GLU A 221 -1.90 9.54 -17.17
N TRP A 222 -1.76 9.46 -15.86
CA TRP A 222 -0.46 9.43 -15.17
C TRP A 222 -0.22 8.17 -14.34
N LEU A 223 -1.26 7.37 -14.08
CA LEU A 223 -1.21 6.01 -13.54
C LEU A 223 -1.99 5.08 -14.49
N PRO A 224 -1.39 4.64 -15.60
CA PRO A 224 -2.10 4.07 -16.74
C PRO A 224 -2.47 2.58 -16.60
N ASN A 225 -2.15 1.95 -15.47
CA ASN A 225 -2.50 0.57 -15.24
C ASN A 225 -4.00 0.46 -14.94
N ASP A 226 -4.68 -0.50 -15.59
CA ASP A 226 -6.12 -0.67 -15.56
C ASP A 226 -6.58 -2.13 -15.46
N THR A 227 -5.67 -3.08 -15.56
CA THR A 227 -5.99 -4.49 -15.59
C THR A 227 -5.00 -5.29 -14.75
N ALA A 228 -5.46 -6.38 -14.15
CA ALA A 228 -4.62 -7.37 -13.50
C ALA A 228 -5.02 -8.80 -13.90
N TRP A 229 -4.05 -9.66 -14.19
CA TRP A 229 -4.17 -11.10 -14.13
C TRP A 229 -3.73 -11.58 -12.75
N VAL A 230 -4.56 -12.39 -12.09
CA VAL A 230 -4.29 -12.82 -10.72
C VAL A 230 -4.43 -14.33 -10.58
N THR A 231 -3.61 -14.92 -9.71
CA THR A 231 -3.68 -16.35 -9.38
C THR A 231 -3.16 -16.61 -7.97
N ARG A 232 -3.19 -17.86 -7.56
CA ARG A 232 -2.69 -18.38 -6.29
C ARG A 232 -1.74 -19.52 -6.58
N LEU A 233 -0.63 -19.56 -5.86
CA LEU A 233 0.38 -20.60 -5.98
C LEU A 233 0.55 -21.29 -4.62
N ASP A 234 0.71 -22.58 -4.65
CA ASP A 234 1.18 -23.33 -3.50
C ASP A 234 2.68 -23.11 -3.32
N TYR A 235 3.17 -23.29 -2.10
CA TYR A 235 4.61 -23.33 -1.87
C TYR A 235 5.21 -24.55 -2.54
N ARG A 236 6.39 -24.39 -3.12
CA ARG A 236 7.14 -25.52 -3.67
C ARG A 236 7.41 -26.54 -2.56
N GLU A 237 7.24 -27.81 -2.87
CA GLU A 237 7.47 -28.88 -1.91
C GLU A 237 8.88 -28.79 -1.31
N GLY A 238 8.98 -28.80 0.01
CA GLY A 238 10.24 -28.67 0.77
C GLY A 238 10.87 -27.27 0.79
N HIS A 239 10.35 -26.29 0.01
CA HIS A 239 10.96 -24.96 -0.14
C HIS A 239 10.20 -23.82 0.58
N LYS A 240 9.20 -24.14 1.39
CA LYS A 240 8.43 -23.08 2.10
C LYS A 240 9.32 -22.18 2.94
N LYS A 241 10.41 -22.70 3.50
CA LYS A 241 11.35 -21.92 4.32
C LYS A 241 12.06 -20.83 3.52
N GLU A 242 12.36 -21.11 2.26
CA GLU A 242 12.99 -20.16 1.34
C GLU A 242 11.95 -19.21 0.73
N ASP A 243 10.76 -19.72 0.41
CA ASP A 243 9.73 -18.99 -0.35
C ASP A 243 8.83 -18.10 0.52
N LEU A 244 8.70 -18.42 1.81
CA LEU A 244 7.97 -17.57 2.78
C LEU A 244 8.81 -16.36 3.15
N LYS A 245 8.65 -15.28 2.38
CA LYS A 245 9.37 -14.03 2.58
C LYS A 245 8.66 -13.11 3.58
N SER A 246 9.44 -12.29 4.27
CA SER A 246 8.93 -11.22 5.15
C SER A 246 8.64 -9.91 4.40
N TYR A 247 8.59 -9.93 3.08
CA TYR A 247 8.34 -8.77 2.23
C TYR A 247 7.41 -9.10 1.06
N THR A 248 6.72 -8.08 0.55
CA THR A 248 6.06 -8.17 -0.75
C THR A 248 7.10 -8.00 -1.85
N GLN A 249 7.17 -8.93 -2.80
CA GLN A 249 8.00 -8.76 -3.99
C GLN A 249 7.19 -8.05 -5.08
N CYS A 250 7.73 -6.96 -5.63
CA CYS A 250 7.24 -6.28 -6.82
C CYS A 250 8.29 -6.39 -7.92
N THR A 251 7.94 -6.99 -9.05
CA THR A 251 8.85 -7.19 -10.19
C THR A 251 8.27 -6.54 -11.43
N ALA A 252 8.96 -5.55 -11.98
CA ALA A 252 8.53 -4.88 -13.19
C ALA A 252 8.72 -5.77 -14.42
N LEU A 253 7.67 -5.86 -15.26
CA LEU A 253 7.66 -6.54 -16.56
C LEU A 253 7.55 -5.53 -17.70
N SER A 254 7.12 -5.98 -18.88
CA SER A 254 7.14 -5.13 -20.10
C SER A 254 6.13 -3.99 -20.07
N SER A 255 4.96 -4.16 -19.42
CA SER A 255 3.88 -3.16 -19.43
C SER A 255 3.20 -2.96 -18.08
N GLY A 256 3.95 -3.21 -17.01
CA GLY A 256 3.46 -3.13 -15.65
C GLY A 256 4.35 -3.91 -14.69
N TRP A 257 3.77 -4.54 -13.66
CA TRP A 257 4.53 -5.20 -12.60
C TRP A 257 3.75 -6.35 -11.95
N VAL A 258 4.49 -7.35 -11.48
CA VAL A 258 3.96 -8.51 -10.75
C VAL A 258 4.16 -8.31 -9.26
N TRP A 259 3.11 -8.55 -8.47
CA TRP A 259 3.25 -8.71 -7.03
C TRP A 259 3.34 -10.18 -6.64
N THR A 260 4.05 -10.45 -5.55
CA THR A 260 4.09 -11.74 -4.86
C THR A 260 3.90 -11.51 -3.37
N VAL A 261 2.81 -12.03 -2.82
CA VAL A 261 2.38 -11.88 -1.42
C VAL A 261 2.36 -13.25 -0.75
N PRO A 262 3.38 -13.58 0.04
CA PRO A 262 3.47 -14.87 0.73
C PRO A 262 2.63 -14.83 2.03
N THR A 263 1.46 -15.46 2.03
CA THR A 263 0.72 -15.78 3.27
C THR A 263 1.24 -17.08 3.88
N PHE A 264 0.83 -17.42 5.09
CA PHE A 264 1.31 -18.65 5.70
C PHE A 264 0.92 -19.92 4.92
N ALA A 265 -0.27 -19.97 4.33
CA ALA A 265 -0.75 -21.15 3.59
C ALA A 265 -0.28 -21.20 2.13
N ARG A 266 -0.18 -20.07 1.45
CA ARG A 266 0.00 -19.97 -0.01
C ARG A 266 0.61 -18.65 -0.44
N ILE A 267 0.94 -18.52 -1.71
CA ILE A 267 1.40 -17.27 -2.33
C ILE A 267 0.28 -16.69 -3.19
N GLY A 268 -0.14 -15.45 -2.89
CA GLY A 268 -0.96 -14.66 -3.80
C GLY A 268 -0.08 -13.92 -4.79
N THR A 269 -0.43 -13.92 -6.07
CA THR A 269 0.34 -13.21 -7.10
C THR A 269 -0.54 -12.69 -8.21
N GLY A 270 -0.09 -11.64 -8.87
CA GLY A 270 -0.77 -11.12 -10.05
C GLY A 270 0.07 -10.09 -10.78
N TYR A 271 -0.24 -9.91 -12.05
CA TYR A 271 0.37 -8.97 -12.96
C TYR A 271 -0.57 -7.79 -13.21
N VAL A 272 -0.25 -6.63 -12.65
CA VAL A 272 -0.89 -5.34 -12.96
C VAL A 272 -0.24 -4.78 -14.22
N PHE A 273 -1.05 -4.41 -15.21
CA PHE A 273 -0.55 -3.87 -16.47
C PHE A 273 -1.49 -2.86 -17.10
N SER A 274 -0.97 -2.12 -18.08
CA SER A 274 -1.75 -1.18 -18.89
C SER A 274 -2.26 -1.86 -20.16
N SER A 275 -3.58 -2.02 -20.28
CA SER A 275 -4.21 -2.58 -21.48
C SER A 275 -4.02 -1.72 -22.74
N LYS A 276 -3.67 -0.44 -22.54
CA LYS A 276 -3.30 0.49 -23.63
C LYS A 276 -1.95 0.11 -24.29
N HIS A 277 -1.05 -0.53 -23.53
CA HIS A 277 0.31 -0.84 -23.99
C HIS A 277 0.54 -2.31 -24.30
N GLN A 278 -0.30 -3.21 -23.77
CA GLN A 278 -0.20 -4.64 -23.99
C GLN A 278 -1.60 -5.26 -23.97
N ASP A 279 -1.91 -6.10 -24.97
CA ASP A 279 -3.18 -6.83 -24.96
C ASP A 279 -3.23 -7.90 -23.88
N HIS A 280 -4.46 -8.27 -23.49
CA HIS A 280 -4.70 -9.17 -22.37
C HIS A 280 -4.05 -10.56 -22.53
N GLN A 281 -4.03 -11.10 -23.77
CA GLN A 281 -3.48 -12.45 -24.02
C GLN A 281 -1.95 -12.44 -23.95
N SER A 282 -1.33 -11.41 -24.51
CA SER A 282 0.13 -11.21 -24.42
C SER A 282 0.59 -11.01 -22.98
N ALA A 283 -0.19 -10.24 -22.19
CA ALA A 283 0.08 -10.05 -20.77
C ALA A 283 -0.04 -11.35 -19.97
N LEU A 284 -1.05 -12.19 -20.25
CA LEU A 284 -1.21 -13.49 -19.62
C LEU A 284 -0.04 -14.42 -19.97
N THR A 285 0.37 -14.43 -21.21
CA THR A 285 1.50 -15.25 -21.70
C THR A 285 2.82 -14.84 -21.00
N GLU A 286 3.07 -13.52 -20.90
CA GLU A 286 4.24 -12.99 -20.20
C GLU A 286 4.21 -13.37 -18.72
N PHE A 287 3.05 -13.24 -18.06
CA PHE A 287 2.87 -13.57 -16.66
C PHE A 287 3.08 -15.07 -16.39
N SER A 288 2.49 -15.96 -17.21
CA SER A 288 2.68 -17.40 -17.10
C SER A 288 4.16 -17.78 -17.24
N LYS A 289 4.86 -17.19 -18.23
CA LYS A 289 6.29 -17.39 -18.43
C LYS A 289 7.12 -16.91 -17.22
N PHE A 290 6.75 -15.78 -16.64
CA PHE A 290 7.40 -15.25 -15.44
C PHE A 290 7.25 -16.19 -14.24
N LEU A 291 6.04 -16.72 -14.02
CA LEU A 291 5.76 -17.64 -12.91
C LEU A 291 6.45 -19.00 -13.07
N LYS A 292 6.78 -19.41 -14.29
CA LYS A 292 7.27 -20.76 -14.61
C LYS A 292 6.31 -21.87 -14.17
N TYR A 293 5.02 -21.58 -14.21
CA TYR A 293 3.94 -22.41 -13.70
C TYR A 293 2.83 -22.47 -14.76
N ASP A 294 2.42 -23.68 -15.12
CA ASP A 294 1.15 -23.89 -15.81
C ASP A 294 0.05 -23.91 -14.76
N THR A 295 -0.72 -22.84 -14.67
CA THR A 295 -1.88 -22.76 -13.80
C THR A 295 -3.11 -22.38 -14.61
N ASP A 296 -4.16 -23.17 -14.51
CA ASP A 296 -5.45 -22.90 -15.14
C ASP A 296 -6.30 -21.88 -14.37
N GLY A 297 -5.82 -21.46 -13.21
CA GLY A 297 -6.57 -20.64 -12.24
C GLY A 297 -6.41 -19.13 -12.40
N PHE A 298 -6.06 -18.61 -13.58
CA PHE A 298 -5.96 -17.16 -13.80
C PHE A 298 -7.33 -16.49 -13.86
N ARG A 299 -7.48 -15.39 -13.11
CA ARG A 299 -8.65 -14.52 -13.14
C ARG A 299 -8.24 -13.11 -13.57
N LYS A 300 -8.99 -12.54 -14.51
CA LYS A 300 -8.80 -11.16 -14.93
C LYS A 300 -9.64 -10.22 -14.04
N ILE A 301 -9.01 -9.13 -13.61
CA ILE A 301 -9.65 -8.04 -12.89
C ILE A 301 -9.41 -6.76 -13.67
N HIS A 302 -10.47 -6.03 -13.95
CA HIS A 302 -10.40 -4.69 -14.52
C HIS A 302 -10.71 -3.66 -13.44
N PHE A 303 -9.97 -2.55 -13.43
CA PHE A 303 -10.15 -1.48 -12.44
C PHE A 303 -9.93 -0.10 -13.06
N LYS A 304 -10.41 0.92 -12.34
CA LYS A 304 -10.17 2.32 -12.67
C LYS A 304 -9.30 2.93 -11.57
N THR A 305 -8.24 3.60 -11.95
CA THR A 305 -7.36 4.31 -11.01
C THR A 305 -7.86 5.74 -10.82
N GLY A 306 -8.07 6.13 -9.56
CA GLY A 306 -8.61 7.44 -9.22
C GLY A 306 -9.46 7.41 -7.96
N ARG A 307 -10.23 8.47 -7.71
CA ARG A 307 -11.11 8.59 -6.54
C ARG A 307 -12.38 9.38 -6.81
N LYS A 308 -13.34 9.26 -5.93
CA LYS A 308 -14.46 10.20 -5.84
C LYS A 308 -13.95 11.58 -5.41
N LYS A 309 -14.56 12.63 -5.92
CA LYS A 309 -14.31 14.00 -5.50
C LYS A 309 -14.61 14.18 -4.02
N GLU A 310 -15.71 13.58 -3.57
CA GLU A 310 -16.19 13.61 -2.19
C GLU A 310 -16.47 12.19 -1.68
N GLY A 311 -15.89 11.85 -0.52
CA GLY A 311 -16.12 10.57 0.14
C GLY A 311 -17.28 10.60 1.14
N TRP A 312 -17.67 11.78 1.62
CA TRP A 312 -18.79 11.98 2.53
C TRP A 312 -19.77 13.01 1.95
N VAL A 313 -20.94 12.54 1.51
CA VAL A 313 -22.02 13.35 0.94
C VAL A 313 -23.30 13.11 1.72
N GLY A 314 -23.90 14.15 2.30
CA GLY A 314 -25.09 14.02 3.13
C GLY A 314 -24.88 13.06 4.30
N ASN A 315 -25.64 11.97 4.33
CA ASN A 315 -25.53 10.88 5.30
C ASN A 315 -24.83 9.63 4.74
N VAL A 316 -24.13 9.72 3.59
CA VAL A 316 -23.40 8.62 2.93
C VAL A 316 -21.91 8.81 3.04
N VAL A 317 -21.19 7.79 3.52
CA VAL A 317 -19.72 7.75 3.62
C VAL A 317 -19.19 6.59 2.79
N SER A 318 -18.33 6.87 1.81
CA SER A 318 -17.69 5.85 0.97
C SER A 318 -16.38 5.37 1.57
N ILE A 319 -16.20 4.06 1.65
CA ILE A 319 -15.03 3.42 2.25
C ILE A 319 -14.44 2.37 1.30
N GLY A 320 -13.10 2.36 1.23
CA GLY A 320 -12.37 1.42 0.36
C GLY A 320 -12.56 1.75 -1.12
N LEU A 321 -12.76 0.73 -1.96
CA LEU A 321 -12.83 0.88 -3.41
C LEU A 321 -14.04 1.71 -3.89
N SER A 322 -15.07 1.90 -3.07
CA SER A 322 -16.18 2.79 -3.40
C SER A 322 -15.80 4.27 -3.33
N TYR A 323 -14.77 4.62 -2.58
CA TYR A 323 -14.18 5.96 -2.58
C TYR A 323 -13.11 6.12 -3.66
N GLY A 324 -12.17 5.18 -3.75
CA GLY A 324 -11.08 5.30 -4.71
C GLY A 324 -10.20 4.06 -4.74
N PHE A 325 -9.43 3.95 -5.82
CA PHE A 325 -8.48 2.86 -6.02
C PHE A 325 -7.18 3.37 -6.64
N LEU A 326 -6.09 2.91 -6.08
CA LEU A 326 -4.75 2.99 -6.64
C LEU A 326 -4.19 1.58 -6.74
N GLU A 327 -3.44 1.29 -7.79
CA GLU A 327 -2.71 0.03 -7.88
C GLU A 327 -1.88 -0.24 -6.62
N PRO A 328 -1.85 -1.50 -6.11
CA PRO A 328 -1.32 -1.79 -4.78
C PRO A 328 0.20 -1.91 -4.74
N LEU A 329 0.94 -1.10 -5.50
CA LEU A 329 2.40 -1.13 -5.63
C LEU A 329 3.10 -1.01 -4.27
N GLU A 330 2.56 -0.15 -3.40
CA GLU A 330 3.07 0.09 -2.05
C GLU A 330 2.14 -0.46 -0.96
N SER A 331 1.38 -1.52 -1.30
CA SER A 331 0.51 -2.23 -0.35
C SER A 331 -0.59 -1.37 0.28
N ASN A 332 -1.14 -0.48 -0.52
CA ASN A 332 -2.13 0.52 -0.13
C ASN A 332 -3.58 0.06 -0.24
N GLY A 333 -3.85 -1.20 -0.60
CA GLY A 333 -5.22 -1.69 -0.85
C GLY A 333 -6.20 -1.43 0.29
N LEU A 334 -5.77 -1.60 1.53
CA LEU A 334 -6.59 -1.32 2.71
C LEU A 334 -6.25 0.03 3.39
N LEU A 335 -5.24 0.77 2.93
CA LEU A 335 -4.81 2.01 3.59
C LEU A 335 -5.93 3.05 3.62
N SER A 336 -6.56 3.32 2.48
CA SER A 336 -7.68 4.26 2.41
C SER A 336 -8.88 3.81 3.26
N THR A 337 -9.13 2.50 3.36
CA THR A 337 -10.20 1.96 4.20
C THR A 337 -10.00 2.34 5.65
N HIS A 338 -8.89 1.95 6.26
CA HIS A 338 -8.70 2.15 7.70
C HIS A 338 -8.40 3.62 8.06
N ASP A 339 -7.67 4.38 7.22
CA ASP A 339 -7.40 5.79 7.48
C ASP A 339 -8.69 6.62 7.39
N ASN A 340 -9.51 6.42 6.36
CA ASN A 340 -10.79 7.12 6.21
C ASN A 340 -11.75 6.81 7.37
N LEU A 341 -11.79 5.57 7.84
CA LEU A 341 -12.60 5.16 9.00
C LEU A 341 -12.14 5.86 10.28
N LEU A 342 -10.85 5.87 10.56
CA LEU A 342 -10.31 6.54 11.74
C LEU A 342 -10.53 8.06 11.69
N ARG A 343 -10.42 8.70 10.51
CA ARG A 343 -10.74 10.11 10.31
C ARG A 343 -12.23 10.38 10.53
N PHE A 344 -13.10 9.53 9.98
CA PHE A 344 -14.55 9.64 10.23
C PHE A 344 -14.85 9.57 11.73
N CYS A 345 -14.33 8.59 12.44
CA CYS A 345 -14.56 8.43 13.89
C CYS A 345 -14.09 9.62 14.73
N ARG A 346 -13.04 10.33 14.30
CA ARG A 346 -12.56 11.55 14.97
C ARG A 346 -13.44 12.76 14.68
N MET A 347 -13.99 12.86 13.47
CA MET A 347 -14.67 14.05 12.99
C MET A 347 -16.19 13.99 13.16
N TRP A 348 -16.79 12.81 13.13
CA TRP A 348 -18.24 12.67 13.25
C TRP A 348 -18.76 13.07 14.63
N LYS A 349 -19.84 13.86 14.63
CA LYS A 349 -20.63 14.28 15.81
C LYS A 349 -22.12 14.26 15.46
N PRO A 350 -23.05 14.17 16.47
CA PRO A 350 -24.49 14.20 16.21
C PRO A 350 -24.96 15.40 15.37
N ASN A 351 -24.28 16.54 15.52
CA ASN A 351 -24.57 17.77 14.78
C ASN A 351 -23.50 18.06 13.70
N THR A 352 -23.19 17.04 12.90
CA THR A 352 -22.21 17.18 11.81
C THR A 352 -22.68 18.22 10.79
N THR A 353 -21.90 19.27 10.63
CA THR A 353 -22.15 20.36 9.69
C THR A 353 -21.56 20.07 8.31
N GLN A 354 -21.96 20.83 7.27
CA GLN A 354 -21.34 20.75 5.96
C GLN A 354 -19.84 21.05 6.03
N MET A 355 -19.42 22.05 6.79
CA MET A 355 -18.00 22.37 6.98
C MET A 355 -17.20 21.17 7.53
N MET A 356 -17.77 20.34 8.39
CA MET A 356 -17.09 19.14 8.90
C MET A 356 -16.96 18.07 7.81
N ARG A 357 -18.00 17.88 6.96
CA ARG A 357 -17.93 16.98 5.79
C ARG A 357 -16.88 17.46 4.79
N ASP A 358 -16.85 18.77 4.50
CA ASP A 358 -15.86 19.37 3.60
C ASP A 358 -14.44 19.19 4.13
N THR A 359 -14.25 19.36 5.44
CA THR A 359 -12.94 19.13 6.09
C THR A 359 -12.51 17.67 6.01
N TYR A 360 -13.44 16.73 6.24
CA TYR A 360 -13.18 15.30 6.06
C TYR A 360 -12.80 14.99 4.60
N ASN A 361 -13.62 15.45 3.64
CA ASN A 361 -13.39 15.24 2.22
C ASN A 361 -12.02 15.78 1.78
N LYS A 362 -11.65 16.96 2.23
CA LYS A 362 -10.34 17.55 1.94
C LYS A 362 -9.20 16.74 2.55
N ALA A 363 -9.37 16.24 3.77
CA ALA A 363 -8.34 15.46 4.46
C ALA A 363 -8.10 14.09 3.81
N ILE A 364 -9.16 13.36 3.42
CA ILE A 364 -9.03 12.07 2.73
C ILE A 364 -8.52 12.23 1.31
N ALA A 365 -8.92 13.30 0.61
CA ALA A 365 -8.41 13.64 -0.72
C ALA A 365 -6.91 13.92 -0.68
N PHE A 366 -6.45 14.75 0.25
CA PHE A 366 -5.03 15.06 0.42
C PHE A 366 -4.19 13.79 0.68
N GLY A 367 -4.66 12.91 1.58
CA GLY A 367 -3.96 11.65 1.84
C GLY A 367 -3.92 10.72 0.62
N PHE A 368 -5.04 10.61 -0.11
CA PHE A 368 -5.12 9.75 -1.29
C PHE A 368 -4.26 10.29 -2.45
N ASP A 369 -4.30 11.59 -2.73
CA ASP A 369 -3.53 12.25 -3.79
C ASP A 369 -2.02 12.19 -3.48
N GLY A 370 -1.65 12.40 -2.21
CA GLY A 370 -0.26 12.25 -1.77
C GLY A 370 0.26 10.82 -1.95
N PHE A 371 -0.58 9.81 -1.68
CA PHE A 371 -0.19 8.43 -1.92
C PHE A 371 -0.12 8.08 -3.40
N ALA A 372 -1.01 8.62 -4.21
CA ALA A 372 -0.97 8.50 -5.67
C ALA A 372 0.32 9.09 -6.24
N SER A 373 0.75 10.26 -5.74
CA SER A 373 2.04 10.87 -6.07
C SER A 373 3.21 9.97 -5.67
N PHE A 374 3.13 9.32 -4.52
CA PHE A 374 4.17 8.37 -4.09
C PHE A 374 4.27 7.15 -5.01
N VAL A 375 3.14 6.57 -5.45
CA VAL A 375 3.14 5.50 -6.46
C VAL A 375 3.73 6.00 -7.78
N ALA A 376 3.36 7.19 -8.22
CA ALA A 376 3.85 7.81 -9.45
C ALA A 376 5.37 8.05 -9.44
N LEU A 377 5.96 8.29 -8.28
CA LEU A 377 7.41 8.50 -8.15
C LEU A 377 8.21 7.29 -8.68
N HIS A 378 7.73 6.06 -8.48
CA HIS A 378 8.37 4.85 -9.01
C HIS A 378 8.43 4.82 -10.54
N TYR A 379 7.44 5.41 -11.20
CA TYR A 379 7.39 5.51 -12.66
C TYR A 379 8.18 6.72 -13.19
N ALA A 380 8.13 7.83 -12.47
CA ALA A 380 8.83 9.05 -12.85
C ALA A 380 10.35 8.89 -12.82
N LEU A 381 10.88 8.15 -11.84
CA LEU A 381 12.31 7.96 -11.65
C LEU A 381 12.91 6.81 -12.48
N THR A 382 12.09 5.99 -13.14
CA THR A 382 12.59 4.85 -13.93
C THR A 382 13.47 5.30 -15.10
N GLN A 383 14.57 4.58 -15.32
CA GLN A 383 15.43 4.74 -16.49
C GLN A 383 15.06 3.77 -17.63
N ARG A 384 14.03 2.94 -17.43
CA ARG A 384 13.57 1.98 -18.45
C ARG A 384 13.00 2.67 -19.67
N ARG A 385 13.38 2.18 -20.86
CA ARG A 385 12.91 2.63 -22.19
C ARG A 385 12.68 1.47 -23.12
N ASP A 386 12.72 0.24 -22.60
CA ASP A 386 12.69 -1.02 -23.33
C ASP A 386 11.32 -1.34 -23.95
N SER A 387 10.22 -0.76 -23.44
CA SER A 387 8.88 -0.95 -23.97
C SER A 387 8.15 0.39 -24.22
N SER A 388 7.02 0.33 -24.93
CA SER A 388 6.14 1.51 -25.12
C SER A 388 5.59 2.02 -23.79
N TYR A 389 5.28 1.13 -22.86
CA TYR A 389 4.82 1.46 -21.52
C TYR A 389 5.86 2.25 -20.73
N TRP A 390 7.08 1.70 -20.61
CA TRP A 390 8.14 2.36 -19.83
C TRP A 390 8.58 3.69 -20.46
N ARG A 391 8.60 3.80 -21.79
CA ARG A 391 8.80 5.10 -22.47
C ARG A 391 7.70 6.10 -22.13
N TYR A 392 6.43 5.66 -22.09
CA TYR A 392 5.30 6.51 -21.76
C TYR A 392 5.40 7.01 -20.32
N VAL A 393 5.40 6.12 -19.31
CA VAL A 393 5.36 6.52 -17.90
C VAL A 393 6.56 7.36 -17.47
N SER A 394 7.74 7.16 -18.06
CA SER A 394 8.93 7.97 -17.78
C SER A 394 8.94 9.33 -18.46
N SER A 395 8.03 9.58 -19.41
CA SER A 395 7.92 10.85 -20.15
C SER A 395 6.71 11.70 -19.75
N ILE A 396 5.83 11.19 -18.90
CA ILE A 396 4.65 11.91 -18.45
C ILE A 396 5.07 13.11 -17.59
N ARG A 397 4.32 14.20 -17.74
CA ARG A 397 4.34 15.28 -16.77
C ARG A 397 3.32 14.98 -15.68
N TYR A 398 3.79 14.60 -14.52
CA TYR A 398 2.95 14.27 -13.37
C TYR A 398 2.29 15.53 -12.78
N PRO A 399 1.10 15.42 -12.15
CA PRO A 399 0.45 16.56 -11.50
C PRO A 399 1.27 17.15 -10.35
N ASP A 400 2.02 16.30 -9.64
CA ASP A 400 2.88 16.71 -8.54
C ASP A 400 4.17 17.35 -9.05
N LYS A 401 4.43 18.59 -8.62
CA LYS A 401 5.62 19.34 -9.03
C LYS A 401 6.91 18.72 -8.50
N GLY A 402 6.87 18.17 -7.28
CA GLY A 402 8.03 17.55 -6.66
C GLY A 402 8.50 16.32 -7.44
N ILE A 403 7.56 15.51 -7.96
CA ILE A 403 7.88 14.35 -8.80
C ILE A 403 8.56 14.80 -10.09
N ASN A 404 8.01 15.80 -10.76
CA ASN A 404 8.59 16.32 -12.01
C ASN A 404 9.97 16.94 -11.79
N GLU A 405 10.18 17.60 -10.64
CA GLU A 405 11.49 18.15 -10.29
C GLU A 405 12.48 17.02 -9.98
N ALA A 406 12.08 15.98 -9.22
CA ALA A 406 12.92 14.83 -8.96
C ALA A 406 13.30 14.09 -10.25
N ALA A 407 12.35 13.83 -11.16
CA ALA A 407 12.62 13.22 -12.45
C ALA A 407 13.52 14.10 -13.32
N ARG A 408 13.33 15.41 -13.30
CA ARG A 408 14.15 16.37 -14.05
C ARG A 408 15.57 16.47 -13.53
N VAL A 409 15.76 16.40 -12.21
CA VAL A 409 17.08 16.40 -11.57
C VAL A 409 17.90 15.17 -11.95
N THR A 410 17.25 14.01 -12.15
CA THR A 410 17.95 12.84 -12.71
C THR A 410 18.37 13.02 -14.18
N MET A 411 17.73 13.94 -14.88
CA MET A 411 17.98 14.19 -16.30
C MET A 411 18.81 15.45 -16.55
N MET A 412 18.82 16.42 -15.63
CA MET A 412 19.39 17.75 -15.80
C MET A 412 19.98 18.30 -14.49
N GLU A 413 21.01 18.76 -14.51
CA GLU A 413 22.06 19.53 -13.93
C GLU A 413 21.69 20.75 -13.05
N GLU A 414 20.42 20.98 -12.66
CA GLU A 414 20.01 22.17 -11.92
C GLU A 414 19.49 21.83 -10.52
N SER A 415 20.33 21.83 -9.48
CA SER A 415 19.74 21.89 -8.15
C SER A 415 20.64 22.21 -6.97
N HIS A 416 20.97 23.46 -6.77
CA HIS A 416 21.51 23.94 -5.49
C HIS A 416 20.50 23.92 -4.34
N ASN A 417 19.19 23.69 -4.60
CA ASN A 417 18.12 23.84 -3.62
C ASN A 417 17.24 22.60 -3.50
N PHE A 418 17.77 21.44 -3.81
CA PHE A 418 16.96 20.22 -3.87
C PHE A 418 16.41 19.81 -2.48
N SER A 419 17.25 19.83 -1.45
CA SER A 419 16.86 19.46 -0.08
C SER A 419 15.83 20.40 0.54
N SER A 420 15.70 21.64 0.05
CA SER A 420 14.73 22.61 0.54
C SER A 420 13.38 22.56 -0.17
N LYS A 421 13.32 22.02 -1.39
CA LYS A 421 12.10 21.96 -2.22
C LYS A 421 11.29 20.69 -2.02
N LEU A 422 11.95 19.59 -1.69
CA LEU A 422 11.31 18.34 -1.29
C LEU A 422 11.31 18.31 0.24
N ASP A 423 10.23 18.75 0.87
CA ASP A 423 10.11 18.74 2.34
C ASP A 423 9.95 17.30 2.87
N PHE A 424 11.01 16.54 2.74
CA PHE A 424 11.12 15.16 3.23
C PHE A 424 11.45 15.06 4.73
N ARG A 425 11.34 16.18 5.48
CA ARG A 425 11.74 16.25 6.90
C ARG A 425 10.78 15.54 7.84
N ASN A 426 9.62 15.11 7.35
CA ASN A 426 8.73 14.27 8.14
C ASN A 426 9.23 12.82 8.19
N SER A 427 8.87 12.08 9.23
CA SER A 427 9.31 10.68 9.48
C SER A 427 9.04 9.70 8.31
N SER A 428 8.18 10.06 7.37
CA SER A 428 7.99 9.37 6.08
C SER A 428 9.06 9.72 5.04
N GLY A 429 9.84 10.79 5.24
CA GLY A 429 10.83 11.25 4.27
C GLY A 429 11.99 10.29 4.05
N ALA A 430 12.48 9.65 5.12
CA ALA A 430 13.57 8.69 5.00
C ALA A 430 13.23 7.50 4.09
N SER A 431 11.96 7.08 4.06
CA SER A 431 11.48 6.01 3.18
C SER A 431 11.48 6.43 1.71
N LEU A 432 11.16 7.69 1.39
CA LEU A 432 11.23 8.21 0.02
C LEU A 432 12.65 8.16 -0.54
N PHE A 433 13.66 8.39 0.30
CA PHE A 433 15.05 8.23 -0.11
C PHE A 433 15.40 6.78 -0.48
N CYS A 434 14.74 5.78 0.11
CA CYS A 434 14.92 4.39 -0.32
C CYS A 434 14.43 4.18 -1.76
N VAL A 435 13.30 4.79 -2.14
CA VAL A 435 12.79 4.75 -3.52
C VAL A 435 13.73 5.48 -4.47
N MET A 436 14.19 6.66 -4.10
CA MET A 436 15.14 7.46 -4.90
C MET A 436 16.45 6.72 -5.12
N ALA A 437 17.06 6.21 -4.03
CA ALA A 437 18.28 5.41 -4.12
C ALA A 437 18.09 4.16 -4.96
N GLY A 438 16.96 3.47 -4.75
CA GLY A 438 16.61 2.26 -5.49
C GLY A 438 16.48 2.47 -6.99
N HIS A 439 16.08 3.68 -7.41
CA HIS A 439 16.08 4.09 -8.82
C HIS A 439 17.42 4.65 -9.30
N GLY A 440 18.46 4.62 -8.47
CA GLY A 440 19.74 5.19 -8.81
C GLY A 440 19.65 6.71 -9.01
N TRP A 441 18.65 7.35 -8.38
CA TRP A 441 18.52 8.78 -8.42
C TRP A 441 19.69 9.43 -7.70
N ASN A 442 20.40 10.30 -8.40
CA ASN A 442 21.53 11.00 -7.88
C ASN A 442 21.45 12.46 -8.30
N PRO A 443 21.20 13.39 -7.35
CA PRO A 443 21.15 14.81 -7.65
C PRO A 443 22.54 15.43 -7.88
N PHE A 444 23.60 14.71 -7.52
CA PHE A 444 24.97 15.22 -7.61
C PHE A 444 25.55 14.95 -9.00
N ASN A 445 26.12 15.95 -9.58
CA ASN A 445 26.87 15.92 -10.83
C ASN A 445 28.09 16.88 -10.72
N GLU A 446 28.90 16.95 -11.75
CA GLU A 446 30.11 17.77 -11.76
C GLU A 446 29.84 19.26 -11.48
N VAL A 447 28.68 19.80 -11.88
CA VAL A 447 28.31 21.21 -11.63
C VAL A 447 27.99 21.42 -10.16
N ILE A 448 27.16 20.56 -9.59
CA ILE A 448 26.79 20.59 -8.15
C ILE A 448 28.04 20.32 -7.30
N GLU A 449 28.89 19.40 -7.72
CA GLU A 449 30.18 19.15 -7.06
C GLU A 449 31.08 20.39 -7.03
N SER A 450 31.16 21.10 -8.14
CA SER A 450 31.94 22.36 -8.22
C SER A 450 31.39 23.43 -7.29
N GLU A 451 30.07 23.57 -7.23
CA GLU A 451 29.38 24.53 -6.34
C GLU A 451 29.57 24.16 -4.86
N ILE A 452 29.43 22.89 -4.50
CA ILE A 452 29.64 22.41 -3.14
C ILE A 452 31.10 22.69 -2.72
N ASN A 453 32.05 22.38 -3.60
CA ASN A 453 33.47 22.62 -3.33
C ASN A 453 33.80 24.13 -3.22
N PHE A 454 33.15 24.96 -4.03
CA PHE A 454 33.30 26.42 -3.97
C PHE A 454 32.83 27.00 -2.62
N HIS A 455 31.75 26.42 -2.04
CA HIS A 455 31.24 26.80 -0.73
C HIS A 455 31.86 26.07 0.48
N GLY A 456 33.03 25.43 0.30
CA GLY A 456 33.78 24.80 1.39
C GLY A 456 33.54 23.29 1.55
N GLY A 457 32.84 22.68 0.61
CA GLY A 457 32.61 21.24 0.60
C GLY A 457 31.54 20.78 1.59
N ILE A 458 31.09 19.52 1.45
CA ILE A 458 30.41 18.83 2.54
C ILE A 458 31.47 18.46 3.57
N PRO A 459 31.32 18.81 4.85
CA PRO A 459 32.32 18.53 5.86
C PRO A 459 32.79 17.08 5.80
N ALA A 460 34.10 16.90 5.70
CA ALA A 460 34.75 15.59 5.70
C ALA A 460 34.63 14.85 7.06
N ASP A 461 34.07 15.47 8.06
CA ASP A 461 33.66 14.87 9.35
C ASP A 461 32.54 13.82 9.21
N SER A 462 32.51 13.31 8.08
CA SER A 462 31.77 12.14 7.85
C SER A 462 32.47 10.96 8.48
N HIS A 463 32.08 10.61 9.68
CA HIS A 463 32.21 9.27 10.22
C HIS A 463 31.67 8.20 9.23
N LEU A 464 31.22 8.59 8.07
CA LEU A 464 30.73 7.82 6.94
C LEU A 464 31.81 7.02 6.20
N ASN A 465 33.07 7.47 6.21
CA ASN A 465 34.15 6.70 5.58
C ASN A 465 34.55 5.45 6.39
N SER A 466 34.12 5.36 7.66
CA SER A 466 34.31 4.21 8.53
C SER A 466 33.02 3.45 8.82
N TRP A 467 31.90 3.88 8.26
CA TRP A 467 30.59 3.35 8.57
C TRP A 467 30.20 2.24 7.60
N THR A 468 30.76 1.07 7.83
CA THR A 468 30.20 -0.20 7.40
C THR A 468 29.57 -0.82 8.63
N HIS A 469 28.24 -0.83 8.67
CA HIS A 469 27.55 -1.59 9.69
C HIS A 469 27.80 -3.08 9.41
N GLU A 470 28.66 -3.69 10.19
CA GLU A 470 28.78 -5.14 10.18
C GLU A 470 27.54 -5.74 10.84
N TRP A 471 26.55 -6.05 10.01
CA TRP A 471 25.36 -6.75 10.44
C TRP A 471 25.72 -8.18 10.86
N ASN A 472 25.71 -8.41 12.16
CA ASN A 472 25.81 -9.79 12.66
C ASN A 472 24.47 -10.50 12.40
N ARG A 473 24.45 -11.39 11.41
CA ARG A 473 23.26 -12.14 10.97
C ARG A 473 22.57 -12.89 12.13
N ASP A 474 23.31 -13.46 13.08
CA ASP A 474 22.76 -14.21 14.21
C ASP A 474 22.05 -13.30 15.22
N ARG A 475 22.43 -12.02 15.26
CA ARG A 475 21.79 -10.99 16.09
C ARG A 475 20.67 -10.26 15.36
N LEU A 476 20.65 -10.32 14.04
CA LEU A 476 19.67 -9.60 13.23
C LEU A 476 18.27 -10.19 13.41
N GLY A 477 18.10 -11.50 13.38
CA GLY A 477 16.77 -12.06 13.53
C GLY A 477 16.67 -13.58 13.34
N VAL A 478 15.47 -14.04 13.02
CA VAL A 478 15.14 -15.46 12.78
C VAL A 478 14.39 -15.62 11.46
N ASN A 479 14.51 -16.79 10.82
CA ASN A 479 13.74 -17.10 9.62
C ASN A 479 12.22 -17.04 9.91
N PRO A 480 11.39 -16.46 9.01
CA PRO A 480 9.96 -16.32 9.23
C PRO A 480 9.25 -17.64 9.52
N LEU A 481 9.50 -18.70 8.78
CA LEU A 481 8.84 -19.99 9.01
C LEU A 481 9.22 -20.59 10.38
N ASP A 482 10.49 -20.50 10.78
CA ASP A 482 10.95 -20.98 12.08
C ASP A 482 10.29 -20.17 13.23
N TYR A 483 10.09 -18.87 13.04
CA TYR A 483 9.36 -18.04 14.00
C TYR A 483 7.90 -18.47 14.12
N TYR A 484 7.20 -18.58 12.99
CA TYR A 484 5.76 -18.91 12.99
C TYR A 484 5.48 -20.29 13.59
N ASN A 485 6.26 -21.29 13.24
CA ASN A 485 6.10 -22.66 13.78
C ASN A 485 6.33 -22.75 15.31
N ARG A 486 7.07 -21.79 15.89
CA ARG A 486 7.32 -21.74 17.34
C ARG A 486 6.38 -20.82 18.10
N THR A 487 5.58 -20.02 17.40
CA THR A 487 4.74 -18.98 18.01
C THR A 487 3.30 -19.07 17.54
N LEU A 488 2.95 -18.32 16.48
CA LEU A 488 1.57 -18.13 16.04
C LEU A 488 0.93 -19.39 15.46
N TYR A 489 1.71 -20.25 14.83
CA TYR A 489 1.27 -21.50 14.18
C TYR A 489 1.85 -22.75 14.85
N ALA A 490 2.24 -22.65 16.12
CA ALA A 490 2.67 -23.80 16.90
C ALA A 490 1.50 -24.80 17.04
N VAL A 491 1.69 -26.03 16.59
CA VAL A 491 0.73 -27.14 16.69
C VAL A 491 0.91 -27.85 18.03
#